data_fd10356c98b68e6c71e8a8cb766c785c
#
_entry.id   fd10356c98b68e6c71e8a8cb766c785c
#
_cell.length_a   1.000
_cell.length_b   1.000
_cell.length_c   1.000
_cell.angle_alpha   90.00
_cell.angle_beta   90.00
_cell.angle_gamma   90.00
#
_symmetry.space_group_name_H-M   'P 1'
#
loop_
_entity.id
_entity.type
_entity.pdbx_description
1 polymer ?
#
loop_
_entity_poly.entity_id
_entity_poly.type
_entity_poly.pdbx_seq_one_letter_code
_entity_poly.pdbx_strand_id
1 'polypeptide(L)'
;VTAVIPLDGATGATGYRVHTRSTIGWRKIEKSFTTQGIVFAGGALGTQSLLFQMKQAGHLPHISDMLGHKVRTNAESLIGVRYIGAANKNIDNSKGVAIGSGVFLNEHTHIEATRYPRGSDAMGALTTLMTHGRVGRGRVLRWLWLMLSQLVRHPIKTMQIILPFGFARQTMILLCMQTMDGHLTMTYD
;
A
#
# COMPACT_ATOMS: atom_id res chain seq x y z
N VAL A 1 -17.25 3.32 10.08
CA VAL A 1 -18.22 4.41 9.83
C VAL A 1 -19.07 3.99 8.63
N THR A 2 -20.36 4.22 8.72
CA THR A 2 -21.33 3.90 7.63
C THR A 2 -22.01 5.15 7.08
N ALA A 3 -22.12 6.21 7.88
CA ALA A 3 -22.64 7.49 7.42
C ALA A 3 -22.11 8.65 8.29
N VAL A 4 -21.99 9.81 7.67
CA VAL A 4 -21.71 11.10 8.29
C VAL A 4 -22.72 12.10 7.76
N ILE A 5 -23.52 12.68 8.64
CA ILE A 5 -24.62 13.54 8.27
C ILE A 5 -24.52 14.85 9.05
N PRO A 6 -24.50 16.01 8.38
CA PRO A 6 -24.57 17.31 9.05
C PRO A 6 -25.86 17.43 9.85
N LEU A 7 -25.80 17.97 11.06
CA LEU A 7 -26.99 18.17 11.91
C LEU A 7 -27.90 19.28 11.39
N ASP A 8 -27.33 20.24 10.67
CA ASP A 8 -28.08 21.30 9.96
C ASP A 8 -28.58 20.88 8.57
N GLY A 9 -28.35 19.65 8.19
CA GLY A 9 -28.75 19.07 6.90
C GLY A 9 -27.85 19.42 5.70
N ALA A 10 -26.86 20.32 5.85
CA ALA A 10 -26.05 20.76 4.73
C ALA A 10 -24.58 21.06 5.08
N THR A 11 -24.33 22.03 5.96
CA THR A 11 -22.99 22.62 6.12
C THR A 11 -22.17 22.01 7.25
N GLY A 12 -22.83 21.42 8.24
CA GLY A 12 -22.20 20.93 9.46
C GLY A 12 -21.84 22.03 10.46
N ALA A 13 -22.37 23.24 10.28
CA ALA A 13 -22.12 24.36 11.19
C ALA A 13 -22.55 24.07 12.63
N THR A 14 -23.58 23.24 12.82
CA THR A 14 -24.08 22.80 14.12
C THR A 14 -23.50 21.45 14.57
N GLY A 15 -22.61 20.85 13.77
CA GLY A 15 -21.99 19.55 14.02
C GLY A 15 -22.51 18.44 13.12
N TYR A 16 -22.14 17.21 13.45
CA TYR A 16 -22.39 16.04 12.64
C TYR A 16 -22.93 14.89 13.48
N ARG A 17 -23.74 14.04 12.83
CA ARG A 17 -24.11 12.72 13.30
C ARG A 17 -23.30 11.65 12.54
N VAL A 18 -22.59 10.81 13.28
CA VAL A 18 -21.74 9.74 12.72
C VAL A 18 -22.36 8.40 13.04
N HIS A 19 -22.73 7.65 12.02
CA HIS A 19 -23.21 6.28 12.15
C HIS A 19 -22.04 5.30 11.98
N THR A 20 -22.01 4.31 12.84
CA THR A 20 -20.99 3.26 12.83
C THR A 20 -21.64 1.90 12.93
N ARG A 21 -20.97 0.90 12.36
CA ARG A 21 -21.34 -0.50 12.46
C ARG A 21 -20.11 -1.33 12.81
N SER A 22 -20.21 -2.25 13.77
CA SER A 22 -19.09 -3.10 14.15
C SER A 22 -18.62 -3.92 12.95
N THR A 23 -17.30 -4.04 12.79
CA THR A 23 -16.68 -4.90 11.78
C THR A 23 -16.40 -6.30 12.30
N ILE A 24 -16.31 -6.45 13.63
CA ILE A 24 -15.99 -7.69 14.31
C ILE A 24 -17.27 -8.33 14.86
N GLY A 25 -17.29 -9.66 14.89
CA GLY A 25 -18.39 -10.44 15.45
C GLY A 25 -19.51 -10.73 14.45
N TRP A 26 -20.32 -11.71 14.81
CA TRP A 26 -21.46 -12.19 13.98
C TRP A 26 -22.61 -11.22 13.98
N ARG A 27 -22.88 -10.57 15.13
CA ARG A 27 -23.90 -9.53 15.24
C ARG A 27 -23.29 -8.17 14.95
N LYS A 28 -23.79 -7.49 13.93
CA LYS A 28 -23.37 -6.14 13.58
C LYS A 28 -24.08 -5.16 14.51
N ILE A 29 -23.32 -4.54 15.41
CA ILE A 29 -23.85 -3.54 16.34
C ILE A 29 -23.73 -2.17 15.69
N GLU A 30 -24.84 -1.47 15.57
CA GLU A 30 -24.90 -0.10 15.07
C GLU A 30 -24.91 0.87 16.25
N LYS A 31 -24.16 1.96 16.10
CA LYS A 31 -24.10 3.08 17.05
C LYS A 31 -24.11 4.40 16.30
N SER A 32 -24.63 5.42 16.96
CA SER A 32 -24.64 6.79 16.46
C SER A 32 -23.99 7.70 17.50
N PHE A 33 -23.19 8.64 17.02
CA PHE A 33 -22.52 9.65 17.81
C PHE A 33 -22.79 11.02 17.23
N THR A 34 -22.83 12.05 18.05
CA THR A 34 -22.84 13.45 17.62
C THR A 34 -21.52 14.11 17.99
N THR A 35 -21.01 14.99 17.11
CA THR A 35 -19.74 15.69 17.30
C THR A 35 -19.76 17.03 16.59
N GLN A 36 -18.98 18.00 17.08
CA GLN A 36 -18.82 19.32 16.47
C GLN A 36 -17.92 19.28 15.23
N GLY A 37 -16.96 18.37 15.18
CA GLY A 37 -16.02 18.27 14.07
C GLY A 37 -15.63 16.83 13.76
N ILE A 38 -15.16 16.58 12.55
CA ILE A 38 -14.76 15.24 12.07
C ILE A 38 -13.41 15.34 11.38
N VAL A 39 -12.55 14.37 11.69
CA VAL A 39 -11.32 14.11 10.94
C VAL A 39 -11.46 12.75 10.23
N PHE A 40 -11.40 12.77 8.89
CA PHE A 40 -11.39 11.56 8.09
C PHE A 40 -9.97 11.01 7.98
N ALA A 41 -9.70 9.91 8.66
CA ALA A 41 -8.38 9.27 8.73
C ALA A 41 -8.46 7.76 8.42
N GLY A 42 -9.34 7.34 7.52
CA GLY A 42 -9.57 5.93 7.14
C GLY A 42 -8.59 5.39 6.09
N GLY A 43 -7.43 6.03 5.91
CA GLY A 43 -6.48 5.72 4.84
C GLY A 43 -6.95 6.20 3.47
N ALA A 44 -6.07 6.13 2.47
CA ALA A 44 -6.33 6.68 1.14
C ALA A 44 -7.58 6.08 0.48
N LEU A 45 -7.72 4.77 0.50
CA LEU A 45 -8.87 4.08 -0.11
C LEU A 45 -10.12 4.19 0.76
N GLY A 46 -10.00 3.97 2.07
CA GLY A 46 -11.16 3.97 2.99
C GLY A 46 -11.80 5.34 3.13
N THR A 47 -11.02 6.40 3.21
CA THR A 47 -11.53 7.77 3.27
C THR A 47 -12.24 8.14 1.97
N GLN A 48 -11.65 7.88 0.83
CA GLN A 48 -12.26 8.18 -0.46
C GLN A 48 -13.55 7.40 -0.69
N SER A 49 -13.54 6.09 -0.41
CA SER A 49 -14.73 5.25 -0.50
C SER A 49 -15.88 5.80 0.36
N LEU A 50 -15.59 6.17 1.61
CA LEU A 50 -16.60 6.75 2.49
C LEU A 50 -17.14 8.08 1.96
N LEU A 51 -16.26 8.97 1.48
CA LEU A 51 -16.68 10.28 0.95
C LEU A 51 -17.50 10.15 -0.33
N PHE A 52 -17.17 9.21 -1.22
CA PHE A 52 -17.99 8.89 -2.39
C PHE A 52 -19.39 8.40 -1.98
N GLN A 53 -19.48 7.47 -1.02
CA GLN A 53 -20.73 6.99 -0.49
C GLN A 53 -21.57 8.14 0.09
N MET A 54 -20.96 9.04 0.85
CA MET A 54 -21.65 10.19 1.44
C MET A 54 -22.15 11.17 0.37
N LYS A 55 -21.36 11.40 -0.67
CA LYS A 55 -21.75 12.24 -1.81
C LYS A 55 -22.91 11.64 -2.57
N GLN A 56 -22.83 10.35 -2.92
CA GLN A 56 -23.88 9.63 -3.64
C GLN A 56 -25.20 9.56 -2.85
N ALA A 57 -25.11 9.37 -1.53
CA ALA A 57 -26.27 9.34 -0.65
C ALA A 57 -26.84 10.75 -0.33
N GLY A 58 -26.22 11.82 -0.80
CA GLY A 58 -26.62 13.20 -0.50
C GLY A 58 -26.39 13.62 0.96
N HIS A 59 -25.63 12.84 1.72
CA HIS A 59 -25.36 13.13 3.14
C HIS A 59 -24.39 14.29 3.33
N LEU A 60 -23.43 14.46 2.40
CA LEU A 60 -22.50 15.58 2.39
C LEU A 60 -22.59 16.30 1.03
N PRO A 61 -23.62 17.15 0.84
CA PRO A 61 -23.94 17.70 -0.49
C PRO A 61 -22.86 18.66 -1.04
N HIS A 62 -22.03 19.23 -0.18
CA HIS A 62 -21.00 20.20 -0.57
C HIS A 62 -19.63 19.55 -0.86
N ILE A 63 -19.52 18.22 -0.92
CA ILE A 63 -18.29 17.58 -1.38
C ILE A 63 -18.03 17.97 -2.84
N SER A 64 -16.83 18.48 -3.09
CA SER A 64 -16.35 18.90 -4.40
C SER A 64 -16.48 17.79 -5.45
N ASP A 65 -16.77 18.17 -6.71
CA ASP A 65 -16.70 17.29 -7.86
C ASP A 65 -15.29 16.82 -8.19
N MET A 66 -14.28 17.44 -7.58
CA MET A 66 -12.90 16.99 -7.67
C MET A 66 -12.59 15.76 -6.81
N LEU A 67 -13.53 15.27 -6.00
CA LEU A 67 -13.33 14.00 -5.28
C LEU A 67 -13.01 12.88 -6.27
N GLY A 68 -11.93 12.17 -6.01
CA GLY A 68 -11.43 11.11 -6.89
C GLY A 68 -10.59 11.58 -8.08
N HIS A 69 -10.56 12.88 -8.39
CA HIS A 69 -9.70 13.43 -9.43
C HIS A 69 -8.30 13.75 -8.91
N LYS A 70 -7.29 13.54 -9.76
CA LYS A 70 -5.88 13.79 -9.44
C LYS A 70 -5.42 13.13 -8.14
N VAL A 71 -5.88 11.90 -7.90
CA VAL A 71 -5.43 11.10 -6.76
C VAL A 71 -3.96 10.75 -6.98
N ARG A 72 -3.12 11.11 -6.02
CA ARG A 72 -1.68 10.88 -6.07
C ARG A 72 -1.26 9.88 -5.01
N THR A 73 -0.24 9.13 -5.35
CA THR A 73 0.55 8.32 -4.43
C THR A 73 1.99 8.85 -4.45
N ASN A 74 2.87 8.28 -3.64
CA ASN A 74 4.30 8.55 -3.71
C ASN A 74 4.98 7.86 -4.91
N ALA A 75 4.21 7.31 -5.86
CA ALA A 75 4.69 6.53 -7.01
C ALA A 75 5.76 5.49 -6.63
N GLU A 76 5.50 4.78 -5.54
CA GLU A 76 6.46 3.92 -4.87
C GLU A 76 6.65 2.60 -5.62
N SER A 77 7.92 2.20 -5.74
CA SER A 77 8.32 0.87 -6.17
C SER A 77 9.14 0.21 -5.07
N LEU A 78 8.79 -1.02 -4.73
CA LEU A 78 9.52 -1.84 -3.78
C LEU A 78 10.50 -2.75 -4.53
N ILE A 79 11.77 -2.59 -4.28
CA ILE A 79 12.84 -3.41 -4.87
C ILE A 79 13.59 -4.07 -3.72
N GLY A 80 13.79 -5.40 -3.81
CA GLY A 80 14.50 -6.14 -2.77
C GLY A 80 15.77 -6.80 -3.28
N VAL A 81 16.80 -6.82 -2.44
CA VAL A 81 17.99 -7.64 -2.62
C VAL A 81 18.01 -8.70 -1.55
N ARG A 82 17.94 -9.96 -1.96
CA ARG A 82 17.96 -11.09 -1.03
C ARG A 82 19.34 -11.74 -0.99
N TYR A 83 19.91 -11.80 0.19
CA TYR A 83 21.20 -12.42 0.49
C TYR A 83 21.00 -13.93 0.69
N ILE A 84 21.38 -14.72 -0.31
CA ILE A 84 21.25 -16.18 -0.29
C ILE A 84 22.64 -16.85 -0.27
N GLY A 85 22.68 -18.12 0.15
CA GLY A 85 23.89 -18.94 0.15
C GLY A 85 24.68 -18.89 1.47
N ALA A 86 25.66 -19.79 1.55
CA ALA A 86 26.41 -20.06 2.78
C ALA A 86 27.23 -18.85 3.29
N ALA A 87 27.79 -18.06 2.38
CA ALA A 87 28.58 -16.87 2.72
C ALA A 87 27.77 -15.80 3.46
N ASN A 88 26.45 -15.79 3.31
CA ASN A 88 25.56 -14.77 3.84
C ASN A 88 24.77 -15.22 5.09
N LYS A 89 25.14 -16.34 5.71
CA LYS A 89 24.42 -16.91 6.87
C LYS A 89 24.30 -15.95 8.06
N ASN A 90 25.27 -15.06 8.23
CA ASN A 90 25.34 -14.13 9.36
C ASN A 90 24.61 -12.82 9.12
N ILE A 91 24.07 -12.60 7.91
CA ILE A 91 23.29 -11.40 7.61
C ILE A 91 21.94 -11.50 8.31
N ASP A 92 21.62 -10.48 9.09
CA ASP A 92 20.32 -10.32 9.74
C ASP A 92 19.81 -8.89 9.58
N ASN A 93 19.04 -8.67 8.52
CA ASN A 93 18.42 -7.38 8.22
C ASN A 93 17.11 -7.14 9.00
N SER A 94 16.68 -8.08 9.83
CA SER A 94 15.44 -7.94 10.60
C SER A 94 15.59 -7.10 11.87
N LYS A 95 16.78 -6.58 12.14
CA LYS A 95 17.10 -5.78 13.33
C LYS A 95 17.22 -4.30 12.98
N GLY A 96 16.75 -3.44 13.87
CA GLY A 96 16.82 -1.98 13.74
C GLY A 96 15.47 -1.36 13.42
N VAL A 97 15.48 -0.07 13.07
CA VAL A 97 14.29 0.69 12.74
C VAL A 97 13.73 0.27 11.37
N ALA A 98 12.42 0.39 11.20
CA ALA A 98 11.75 -0.04 9.98
C ALA A 98 12.26 0.71 8.74
N ILE A 99 12.43 2.04 8.85
CA ILE A 99 13.01 2.89 7.81
C ILE A 99 14.23 3.55 8.42
N GLY A 100 15.42 3.26 7.90
CA GLY A 100 16.68 3.65 8.52
C GLY A 100 17.27 4.91 7.96
N SER A 101 17.46 4.96 6.67
CA SER A 101 18.15 6.07 5.97
C SER A 101 17.61 6.20 4.56
N GLY A 102 17.67 7.41 4.03
CA GLY A 102 17.26 7.72 2.68
C GLY A 102 18.34 8.46 1.91
N VAL A 103 18.29 8.36 0.60
CA VAL A 103 19.15 9.07 -0.33
C VAL A 103 18.32 9.63 -1.49
N PHE A 104 18.60 10.86 -1.87
CA PHE A 104 18.07 11.45 -3.10
C PHE A 104 19.02 11.15 -4.24
N LEU A 105 18.55 10.41 -5.24
CA LEU A 105 19.32 10.17 -6.48
C LEU A 105 19.31 11.40 -7.39
N ASN A 106 18.22 12.12 -7.37
CA ASN A 106 17.98 13.39 -8.05
C ASN A 106 16.83 14.12 -7.34
N GLU A 107 16.42 15.29 -7.84
CA GLU A 107 15.33 16.10 -7.28
C GLU A 107 13.96 15.41 -7.22
N HIS A 108 13.76 14.34 -8.02
CA HIS A 108 12.48 13.64 -8.14
C HIS A 108 12.49 12.23 -7.58
N THR A 109 13.65 11.68 -7.21
CA THR A 109 13.74 10.28 -6.79
C THR A 109 14.41 10.16 -5.44
N HIS A 110 13.65 9.66 -4.47
CA HIS A 110 14.10 9.36 -3.12
C HIS A 110 14.06 7.86 -2.89
N ILE A 111 15.13 7.30 -2.34
CA ILE A 111 15.22 5.86 -2.00
C ILE A 111 15.48 5.73 -0.51
N GLU A 112 14.68 4.91 0.15
CA GLU A 112 14.85 4.58 1.56
C GLU A 112 15.08 3.09 1.75
N ALA A 113 16.05 2.75 2.61
CA ALA A 113 16.25 1.37 3.03
C ALA A 113 15.23 1.02 4.11
N THR A 114 14.46 -0.03 3.87
CA THR A 114 13.49 -0.53 4.85
C THR A 114 13.71 -1.99 5.17
N ARG A 115 13.15 -2.41 6.29
CA ARG A 115 13.28 -3.79 6.78
C ARG A 115 12.03 -4.23 7.53
N TYR A 116 11.78 -5.52 7.49
CA TYR A 116 10.72 -6.16 8.25
C TYR A 116 11.28 -6.84 9.50
N PRO A 117 10.54 -6.82 10.63
CA PRO A 117 10.95 -7.51 11.84
C PRO A 117 10.92 -9.04 11.65
N ARG A 118 11.56 -9.75 12.57
CA ARG A 118 11.46 -11.22 12.64
C ARG A 118 10.01 -11.66 12.69
N GLY A 119 9.70 -12.75 11.99
CA GLY A 119 8.33 -13.27 11.88
C GLY A 119 7.52 -12.72 10.70
N SER A 120 8.07 -11.74 9.95
CA SER A 120 7.42 -11.19 8.76
C SER A 120 7.79 -11.89 7.46
N ASP A 121 8.20 -13.15 7.52
CA ASP A 121 8.64 -13.92 6.36
C ASP A 121 7.55 -14.08 5.29
N ALA A 122 6.27 -14.09 5.70
CA ALA A 122 5.13 -14.15 4.79
C ALA A 122 5.11 -13.00 3.75
N MET A 123 5.75 -11.86 4.06
CA MET A 123 5.91 -10.76 3.09
C MET A 123 6.69 -11.17 1.85
N GLY A 124 7.55 -12.19 1.95
CA GLY A 124 8.25 -12.77 0.81
C GLY A 124 7.33 -13.34 -0.27
N ALA A 125 6.12 -13.77 0.09
CA ALA A 125 5.12 -14.26 -0.88
C ALA A 125 4.58 -13.16 -1.81
N LEU A 126 4.76 -11.89 -1.45
CA LEU A 126 4.38 -10.74 -2.27
C LEU A 126 5.50 -10.30 -3.23
N THR A 127 6.64 -10.99 -3.23
CA THR A 127 7.79 -10.64 -4.05
C THR A 127 7.95 -11.59 -5.22
N THR A 128 8.58 -11.10 -6.28
CA THR A 128 8.90 -11.89 -7.47
C THR A 128 10.22 -11.44 -8.08
N LEU A 129 10.75 -12.22 -9.02
CA LEU A 129 11.96 -11.81 -9.73
C LEU A 129 11.70 -10.57 -10.58
N MET A 130 12.61 -9.61 -10.48
CA MET A 130 12.56 -8.39 -11.26
C MET A 130 12.85 -8.69 -12.74
N THR A 131 12.04 -8.11 -13.62
CA THR A 131 12.25 -8.16 -15.06
C THR A 131 12.35 -6.74 -15.63
N HIS A 132 12.93 -6.61 -16.84
CA HIS A 132 13.05 -5.32 -17.50
C HIS A 132 11.71 -4.61 -17.67
N GLY A 133 11.67 -3.32 -17.34
CA GLY A 133 10.48 -2.48 -17.26
C GLY A 133 9.90 -2.00 -18.60
N ARG A 134 10.07 -2.73 -19.72
CA ARG A 134 9.40 -2.36 -20.98
C ARG A 134 7.88 -2.52 -20.84
N VAL A 135 7.16 -1.43 -21.09
CA VAL A 135 5.70 -1.42 -21.12
C VAL A 135 5.21 -2.28 -22.30
N GLY A 136 4.12 -3.04 -22.10
CA GLY A 136 3.45 -3.79 -23.16
C GLY A 136 3.06 -5.21 -22.80
N ARG A 137 2.23 -5.81 -23.66
CA ARG A 137 1.62 -7.15 -23.46
C ARG A 137 2.63 -8.29 -23.28
N GLY A 138 3.87 -8.14 -23.75
CA GLY A 138 4.92 -9.16 -23.60
C GLY A 138 5.61 -9.25 -22.22
N ARG A 139 5.25 -8.38 -21.24
CA ARG A 139 5.92 -8.34 -19.93
C ARG A 139 5.70 -9.62 -19.12
N VAL A 140 4.48 -10.13 -19.12
CA VAL A 140 4.14 -11.37 -18.40
C VAL A 140 4.85 -12.57 -19.00
N LEU A 141 4.86 -12.68 -20.33
CA LEU A 141 5.56 -13.78 -21.02
C LEU A 141 7.08 -13.74 -20.76
N ARG A 142 7.68 -12.56 -20.77
CA ARG A 142 9.11 -12.38 -20.43
C ARG A 142 9.40 -12.77 -18.97
N TRP A 143 8.51 -12.39 -18.06
CA TRP A 143 8.64 -12.77 -16.67
C TRP A 143 8.53 -14.29 -16.48
N LEU A 144 7.54 -14.94 -17.11
CA LEU A 144 7.39 -16.40 -17.08
C LEU A 144 8.64 -17.10 -17.66
N TRP A 145 9.14 -16.62 -18.77
CA TRP A 145 10.36 -17.15 -19.38
C TRP A 145 11.58 -16.98 -18.45
N LEU A 146 11.72 -15.80 -17.81
CA LEU A 146 12.75 -15.54 -16.82
C LEU A 146 12.66 -16.52 -15.66
N MET A 147 11.47 -16.68 -15.08
CA MET A 147 11.23 -17.59 -13.97
C MET A 147 11.63 -19.04 -14.34
N LEU A 148 11.18 -19.51 -15.49
CA LEU A 148 11.48 -20.85 -15.97
C LEU A 148 13.00 -21.02 -16.23
N SER A 149 13.62 -20.04 -16.89
CA SER A 149 15.07 -20.10 -17.19
C SER A 149 15.93 -20.08 -15.91
N GLN A 150 15.54 -19.29 -14.89
CA GLN A 150 16.23 -19.27 -13.61
C GLN A 150 16.01 -20.57 -12.83
N LEU A 151 14.82 -21.12 -12.87
CA LEU A 151 14.53 -22.41 -12.23
C LEU A 151 15.36 -23.55 -12.82
N VAL A 152 15.53 -23.56 -14.15
CA VAL A 152 16.35 -24.59 -14.83
C VAL A 152 17.84 -24.38 -14.57
N ARG A 153 18.33 -23.13 -14.66
CA ARG A 153 19.78 -22.83 -14.52
C ARG A 153 20.26 -22.85 -13.07
N HIS A 154 19.41 -22.41 -12.14
CA HIS A 154 19.76 -22.21 -10.73
C HIS A 154 18.63 -22.67 -9.80
N PRO A 155 18.22 -23.95 -9.81
CA PRO A 155 17.00 -24.44 -9.13
C PRO A 155 17.01 -24.10 -7.62
N ILE A 156 18.10 -24.42 -6.93
CA ILE A 156 18.20 -24.19 -5.47
C ILE A 156 18.11 -22.69 -5.14
N LYS A 157 18.85 -21.85 -5.86
CA LYS A 157 18.84 -20.40 -5.62
C LYS A 157 17.47 -19.78 -5.93
N THR A 158 16.85 -20.22 -7.01
CA THR A 158 15.52 -19.75 -7.42
C THR A 158 14.47 -20.13 -6.36
N MET A 159 14.50 -21.35 -5.87
CA MET A 159 13.62 -21.79 -4.79
C MET A 159 13.87 -21.00 -3.49
N GLN A 160 15.12 -20.73 -3.14
CA GLN A 160 15.45 -19.89 -1.98
C GLN A 160 14.93 -18.45 -2.10
N ILE A 161 14.83 -17.90 -3.31
CA ILE A 161 14.30 -16.55 -3.55
C ILE A 161 12.77 -16.55 -3.50
N ILE A 162 12.11 -17.55 -4.08
CA ILE A 162 10.65 -17.60 -4.19
C ILE A 162 10.01 -17.99 -2.86
N LEU A 163 10.63 -18.91 -2.11
CA LEU A 163 10.09 -19.33 -0.83
C LEU A 163 10.26 -18.24 0.23
N PRO A 164 9.24 -17.99 1.05
CA PRO A 164 9.27 -16.88 2.00
C PRO A 164 10.24 -17.09 3.17
N PHE A 165 10.72 -18.31 3.42
CA PHE A 165 11.52 -18.65 4.59
C PHE A 165 12.81 -17.82 4.71
N GLY A 166 12.97 -17.16 5.84
CA GLY A 166 14.10 -16.28 6.13
C GLY A 166 14.07 -14.94 5.38
N PHE A 167 12.94 -14.58 4.78
CA PHE A 167 12.79 -13.35 4.00
C PHE A 167 13.17 -12.11 4.82
N ALA A 168 12.60 -11.95 6.02
CA ALA A 168 12.85 -10.79 6.87
C ALA A 168 14.34 -10.63 7.24
N ARG A 169 15.04 -11.73 7.48
CA ARG A 169 16.45 -11.70 7.83
C ARG A 169 17.36 -11.43 6.64
N GLN A 170 17.04 -12.02 5.50
CA GLN A 170 17.93 -12.09 4.34
C GLN A 170 17.66 -11.00 3.30
N THR A 171 16.63 -10.20 3.46
CA THR A 171 16.25 -9.23 2.44
C THR A 171 16.48 -7.81 2.93
N MET A 172 17.13 -7.02 2.11
CA MET A 172 17.13 -5.55 2.19
C MET A 172 16.12 -5.04 1.17
N ILE A 173 15.19 -4.21 1.61
CA ILE A 173 14.14 -3.65 0.77
C ILE A 173 14.45 -2.17 0.58
N LEU A 174 14.29 -1.71 -0.63
CA LEU A 174 14.44 -0.31 -1.01
C LEU A 174 13.06 0.21 -1.43
N LEU A 175 12.61 1.25 -0.75
CA LEU A 175 11.44 2.04 -1.12
C LEU A 175 11.91 3.10 -2.11
N CYS A 176 11.57 2.94 -3.38
CA CYS A 176 11.91 3.91 -4.42
C CYS A 176 10.68 4.78 -4.67
N MET A 177 10.71 6.01 -4.18
CA MET A 177 9.62 6.97 -4.30
C MET A 177 9.95 8.05 -5.33
N GLN A 178 8.92 8.54 -6.03
CA GLN A 178 9.09 9.58 -7.05
C GLN A 178 8.07 10.69 -6.86
N THR A 179 8.52 11.94 -7.05
CA THR A 179 7.69 13.15 -7.00
C THR A 179 7.24 13.64 -8.38
N MET A 180 7.40 12.82 -9.42
CA MET A 180 6.92 13.14 -10.76
C MET A 180 5.39 13.27 -10.76
N ASP A 181 4.87 14.18 -11.59
CA ASP A 181 3.42 14.43 -11.68
C ASP A 181 2.70 13.26 -12.36
N GLY A 182 2.41 12.25 -11.57
CA GLY A 182 1.56 11.13 -11.94
C GLY A 182 0.30 11.12 -11.07
N HIS A 183 -0.86 10.90 -11.68
CA HIS A 183 -2.12 10.82 -10.95
C HIS A 183 -3.06 9.77 -11.53
N LEU A 184 -3.98 9.35 -10.69
CA LEU A 184 -5.06 8.42 -11.03
C LEU A 184 -6.40 9.13 -10.91
N THR A 185 -7.40 8.63 -11.60
CA THR A 185 -8.80 8.97 -11.33
C THR A 185 -9.46 7.78 -10.66
N MET A 186 -10.13 8.04 -9.54
CA MET A 186 -10.93 7.05 -8.81
C MET A 186 -12.40 7.34 -9.02
N THR A 187 -13.15 6.32 -9.36
CA THR A 187 -14.62 6.35 -9.46
C THR A 187 -15.24 5.42 -8.45
N TYR A 188 -16.49 5.64 -8.14
CA TYR A 188 -17.28 4.80 -7.27
C TYR A 188 -18.51 4.32 -8.05
N ASP A 189 -18.63 3.02 -8.23
CA ASP A 189 -19.73 2.34 -8.93
C ASP A 189 -20.74 1.77 -7.94
#